data_c738b05c9daa0432ebf00195defa1521
#
_entry.id   c738b05c9daa0432ebf00195defa1521
#
_cell.length_a   1.000
_cell.length_b   1.000
_cell.length_c   1.000
_cell.angle_alpha   90.00
_cell.angle_beta   90.00
_cell.angle_gamma   90.00
#
_symmetry.space_group_name_H-M   'P 1'
#
loop_
_entity.id
_entity.type
_entity.pdbx_description
1 polymer ?
#
loop_
_entity_poly.entity_id
_entity_poly.type
_entity_poly.pdbx_seq_one_letter_code
_entity_poly.pdbx_strand_id
1 'polypeptide(L)'
;GHVEAGLRTFDKYSPYPEEMNRKLTGAIADLHFAPTETNKQNLINENVKEDCIYVTGNTVIDALKTTVKEHYEFKDSVLKNLDYKNKKVILVTAHRRENLGQPLRNICEALKILVHKYPNIEIVYPVHLNPAVREVADEVLGSFERVHLIDPLDVEELHNAMNRCYMVLTDSGGLQEEAPSLGKPVLVLRNETERPEAVKAGTVAVAGV
;
A
#
# COMPACT_ATOMS: atom_id res chain seq x y z
N GLY A 1 -19.03 -1.54 16.87
CA GLY A 1 -17.92 -2.46 16.51
C GLY A 1 -16.75 -1.73 15.90
N HIS A 2 -15.55 -2.25 16.10
CA HIS A 2 -14.30 -1.75 15.53
C HIS A 2 -13.78 -2.76 14.51
N VAL A 3 -13.81 -2.42 13.23
CA VAL A 3 -13.23 -3.22 12.12
C VAL A 3 -11.77 -2.83 11.95
N GLU A 4 -10.92 -3.78 11.54
CA GLU A 4 -9.45 -3.63 11.52
C GLU A 4 -8.86 -3.34 12.92
N ALA A 5 -9.45 -3.91 13.96
CA ALA A 5 -9.03 -3.68 15.33
C ALA A 5 -7.67 -4.34 15.63
N GLY A 6 -6.88 -3.70 16.48
CA GLY A 6 -5.63 -4.28 17.00
C GLY A 6 -4.39 -4.10 16.13
N LEU A 7 -4.46 -3.41 15.00
CA LEU A 7 -3.26 -2.97 14.27
C LEU A 7 -2.50 -1.96 15.13
N ARG A 8 -1.21 -2.23 15.40
CA ARG A 8 -0.36 -1.39 16.28
C ARG A 8 1.07 -1.28 15.76
N THR A 9 1.62 -0.07 15.90
CA THR A 9 3.07 0.17 15.85
C THR A 9 3.61 0.40 17.28
N PHE A 10 2.73 0.73 18.23
CA PHE A 10 3.04 1.17 19.59
C PHE A 10 3.74 2.54 19.68
N ASP A 11 3.95 3.22 18.56
CA ASP A 11 4.36 4.61 18.52
C ASP A 11 3.17 5.50 18.16
N LYS A 12 2.73 6.33 19.13
CA LYS A 12 1.58 7.23 18.94
C LYS A 12 1.75 8.27 17.82
N TYR A 13 2.97 8.44 17.34
CA TYR A 13 3.30 9.37 16.27
C TYR A 13 3.52 8.69 14.92
N SER A 14 3.49 7.35 14.85
CA SER A 14 3.74 6.60 13.62
C SER A 14 2.84 5.36 13.48
N PRO A 15 1.88 5.33 12.53
CA PRO A 15 1.40 6.47 11.72
C PRO A 15 0.54 7.42 12.55
N TYR A 16 0.65 8.70 12.29
CA TYR A 16 -0.15 9.72 12.97
C TYR A 16 -1.19 10.31 12.01
N PRO A 17 -2.48 10.44 12.45
CA PRO A 17 -3.05 10.14 13.76
C PRO A 17 -3.60 8.72 13.93
N GLU A 18 -3.35 7.81 12.98
CA GLU A 18 -4.04 6.51 12.88
C GLU A 18 -3.84 5.64 14.13
N GLU A 19 -2.62 5.57 14.68
CA GLU A 19 -2.35 4.77 15.88
C GLU A 19 -3.18 5.25 17.08
N MET A 20 -3.29 6.56 17.26
CA MET A 20 -4.13 7.14 18.32
C MET A 20 -5.62 6.92 18.06
N ASN A 21 -6.07 7.08 16.80
CA ASN A 21 -7.46 6.85 16.43
C ASN A 21 -7.86 5.40 16.73
N ARG A 22 -7.01 4.42 16.42
CA ARG A 22 -7.25 3.00 16.74
C ARG A 22 -7.39 2.76 18.24
N LYS A 23 -6.53 3.35 19.06
CA LYS A 23 -6.61 3.25 20.53
C LYS A 23 -7.90 3.85 21.08
N LEU A 24 -8.24 5.05 20.65
CA LEU A 24 -9.46 5.72 21.09
C LEU A 24 -10.72 4.97 20.64
N THR A 25 -10.77 4.50 19.39
CA THR A 25 -11.87 3.68 18.90
C THR A 25 -11.97 2.37 19.68
N GLY A 26 -10.85 1.73 20.00
CA GLY A 26 -10.79 0.53 20.81
C GLY A 26 -11.37 0.72 22.22
N ALA A 27 -11.18 1.89 22.83
CA ALA A 27 -11.72 2.20 24.14
C ALA A 27 -13.26 2.42 24.14
N ILE A 28 -13.86 2.73 22.98
CA ILE A 28 -15.29 3.00 22.85
C ILE A 28 -16.06 1.77 22.34
N ALA A 29 -15.41 0.92 21.57
CA ALA A 29 -16.05 -0.21 20.90
C ALA A 29 -16.40 -1.35 21.87
N ASP A 30 -17.58 -1.96 21.68
CA ASP A 30 -18.00 -3.16 22.41
C ASP A 30 -17.50 -4.46 21.76
N LEU A 31 -17.32 -4.45 20.42
CA LEU A 31 -16.86 -5.60 19.64
C LEU A 31 -15.67 -5.20 18.79
N HIS A 32 -14.69 -6.12 18.67
CA HIS A 32 -13.46 -5.89 17.94
C HIS A 32 -13.26 -6.98 16.89
N PHE A 33 -13.14 -6.60 15.61
CA PHE A 33 -12.89 -7.49 14.49
C PHE A 33 -11.44 -7.34 14.06
N ALA A 34 -10.61 -8.25 14.55
CA ALA A 34 -9.16 -8.22 14.33
C ALA A 34 -8.78 -8.92 13.02
N PRO A 35 -7.87 -8.36 12.21
CA PRO A 35 -7.42 -9.01 10.97
C PRO A 35 -6.65 -10.31 11.22
N THR A 36 -5.83 -10.37 12.29
CA THR A 36 -4.95 -11.52 12.58
C THR A 36 -4.93 -11.86 14.07
N GLU A 37 -4.37 -13.03 14.41
CA GLU A 37 -4.13 -13.41 15.80
C GLU A 37 -3.17 -12.45 16.52
N THR A 38 -2.19 -11.89 15.82
CA THR A 38 -1.30 -10.87 16.38
C THR A 38 -2.10 -9.62 16.77
N ASN A 39 -3.04 -9.19 15.92
CA ASN A 39 -3.90 -8.05 16.22
C ASN A 39 -4.85 -8.34 17.41
N LYS A 40 -5.39 -9.56 17.50
CA LYS A 40 -6.14 -10.01 18.67
C LYS A 40 -5.28 -9.93 19.93
N GLN A 41 -4.04 -10.42 19.88
CA GLN A 41 -3.14 -10.39 21.03
C GLN A 41 -2.81 -8.96 21.48
N ASN A 42 -2.66 -8.02 20.53
CA ASN A 42 -2.47 -6.60 20.85
C ASN A 42 -3.64 -6.04 21.66
N LEU A 43 -4.88 -6.39 21.30
CA LEU A 43 -6.08 -5.98 22.03
C LEU A 43 -6.15 -6.60 23.42
N ILE A 44 -5.82 -7.89 23.58
CA ILE A 44 -5.75 -8.55 24.89
C ILE A 44 -4.71 -7.85 25.77
N ASN A 45 -3.56 -7.51 25.25
CA ASN A 45 -2.49 -6.80 25.98
C ASN A 45 -2.93 -5.36 26.38
N GLU A 46 -3.95 -4.81 25.72
CA GLU A 46 -4.61 -3.53 26.05
C GLU A 46 -5.83 -3.72 26.97
N ASN A 47 -6.00 -4.90 27.57
CA ASN A 47 -7.08 -5.28 28.48
C ASN A 47 -8.49 -5.34 27.84
N VAL A 48 -8.58 -5.52 26.54
CA VAL A 48 -9.86 -5.87 25.90
C VAL A 48 -10.20 -7.32 26.24
N LYS A 49 -11.47 -7.55 26.62
CA LYS A 49 -11.94 -8.91 26.95
C LYS A 49 -11.91 -9.80 25.71
N GLU A 50 -11.40 -11.01 25.88
CA GLU A 50 -11.21 -11.93 24.75
C GLU A 50 -12.52 -12.32 24.06
N ASP A 51 -13.60 -12.47 24.80
CA ASP A 51 -14.94 -12.77 24.29
C ASP A 51 -15.58 -11.64 23.43
N CYS A 52 -14.97 -10.44 23.45
CA CYS A 52 -15.34 -9.32 22.60
C CYS A 52 -14.47 -9.21 21.33
N ILE A 53 -13.51 -10.13 21.13
CA ILE A 53 -12.56 -10.06 20.01
C ILE A 53 -12.79 -11.22 19.04
N TYR A 54 -12.99 -10.91 17.78
CA TYR A 54 -13.20 -11.88 16.70
C TYR A 54 -12.09 -11.72 15.65
N VAL A 55 -11.39 -12.80 15.33
CA VAL A 55 -10.42 -12.80 14.22
C VAL A 55 -11.19 -13.11 12.94
N THR A 56 -11.31 -12.10 12.06
CA THR A 56 -12.18 -12.16 10.88
C THR A 56 -11.42 -12.04 9.56
N GLY A 57 -10.11 -11.80 9.59
CA GLY A 57 -9.37 -11.34 8.42
C GLY A 57 -9.66 -9.86 8.13
N ASN A 58 -9.22 -9.39 6.97
CA ASN A 58 -9.47 -8.03 6.54
C ASN A 58 -10.48 -8.00 5.39
N THR A 59 -11.53 -7.21 5.54
CA THR A 59 -12.63 -7.08 4.55
C THR A 59 -12.16 -6.59 3.18
N VAL A 60 -11.04 -5.87 3.09
CA VAL A 60 -10.46 -5.44 1.81
C VAL A 60 -10.04 -6.63 0.93
N ILE A 61 -9.63 -7.74 1.55
CA ILE A 61 -9.25 -8.96 0.81
C ILE A 61 -10.48 -9.61 0.16
N ASP A 62 -11.64 -9.55 0.82
CA ASP A 62 -12.89 -10.02 0.21
C ASP A 62 -13.35 -9.09 -0.93
N ALA A 63 -13.12 -7.79 -0.81
CA ALA A 63 -13.41 -6.83 -1.87
C ALA A 63 -12.63 -7.13 -3.17
N LEU A 64 -11.39 -7.60 -3.08
CA LEU A 64 -10.59 -8.00 -4.25
C LEU A 64 -11.30 -9.06 -5.11
N LYS A 65 -12.04 -10.00 -4.48
CA LYS A 65 -12.79 -11.04 -5.19
C LYS A 65 -13.87 -10.49 -6.11
N THR A 66 -14.35 -9.28 -5.84
CA THR A 66 -15.42 -8.62 -6.64
C THR A 66 -14.86 -7.60 -7.63
N THR A 67 -13.74 -6.97 -7.31
CA THR A 67 -13.15 -5.89 -8.11
C THR A 67 -12.14 -6.39 -9.13
N VAL A 68 -11.38 -7.44 -8.81
CA VAL A 68 -10.40 -8.04 -9.74
C VAL A 68 -11.14 -8.95 -10.73
N LYS A 69 -10.92 -8.70 -12.02
CA LYS A 69 -11.54 -9.45 -13.14
C LYS A 69 -10.48 -10.08 -14.02
N GLU A 70 -10.73 -11.29 -14.47
CA GLU A 70 -9.85 -12.00 -15.41
C GLU A 70 -9.64 -11.19 -16.70
N HIS A 71 -10.75 -10.62 -17.22
CA HIS A 71 -10.76 -9.75 -18.37
C HIS A 71 -11.22 -8.35 -17.95
N TYR A 72 -10.26 -7.52 -17.52
CA TYR A 72 -10.52 -6.12 -17.20
C TYR A 72 -10.05 -5.20 -18.32
N GLU A 73 -10.92 -4.31 -18.76
CA GLU A 73 -10.57 -3.26 -19.71
C GLU A 73 -10.36 -1.95 -18.98
N PHE A 74 -9.11 -1.47 -18.96
CA PHE A 74 -8.77 -0.20 -18.31
C PHE A 74 -9.40 0.99 -19.01
N LYS A 75 -9.87 1.96 -18.24
CA LYS A 75 -10.32 3.27 -18.71
C LYS A 75 -9.11 4.16 -18.99
N ASP A 76 -8.08 4.08 -18.13
CA ASP A 76 -6.83 4.81 -18.33
C ASP A 76 -6.07 4.30 -19.55
N SER A 77 -5.70 5.24 -20.43
CA SER A 77 -5.04 4.92 -21.72
C SER A 77 -3.64 4.37 -21.56
N VAL A 78 -2.91 4.78 -20.53
CA VAL A 78 -1.56 4.28 -20.24
C VAL A 78 -1.67 2.82 -19.81
N LEU A 79 -2.50 2.54 -18.80
CA LEU A 79 -2.70 1.17 -18.29
C LEU A 79 -3.19 0.21 -19.38
N LYS A 80 -4.04 0.69 -20.30
CA LYS A 80 -4.58 -0.10 -21.42
C LYS A 80 -3.49 -0.52 -22.40
N ASN A 81 -2.48 0.33 -22.64
CA ASN A 81 -1.46 0.14 -23.67
C ASN A 81 -0.14 -0.45 -23.16
N LEU A 82 0.01 -0.68 -21.84
CA LEU A 82 1.22 -1.27 -21.27
C LEU A 82 1.42 -2.73 -21.69
N ASP A 83 2.66 -3.08 -21.97
CA ASP A 83 3.05 -4.46 -22.31
C ASP A 83 3.36 -5.28 -21.04
N TYR A 84 2.33 -5.73 -20.36
CA TYR A 84 2.45 -6.56 -19.14
C TYR A 84 3.08 -7.94 -19.38
N LYS A 85 3.23 -8.38 -20.64
CA LYS A 85 3.81 -9.70 -20.97
C LYS A 85 5.33 -9.66 -21.04
N ASN A 86 5.88 -8.62 -21.68
CA ASN A 86 7.30 -8.52 -21.96
C ASN A 86 8.03 -7.54 -21.03
N LYS A 87 7.29 -6.67 -20.33
CA LYS A 87 7.82 -5.70 -19.39
C LYS A 87 7.48 -6.03 -17.95
N LYS A 88 8.36 -5.69 -17.05
CA LYS A 88 8.11 -5.72 -15.61
C LYS A 88 7.50 -4.41 -15.19
N VAL A 89 6.17 -4.35 -15.14
CA VAL A 89 5.44 -3.16 -14.70
C VAL A 89 5.48 -3.08 -13.18
N ILE A 90 6.01 -2.00 -12.64
CA ILE A 90 6.05 -1.70 -11.21
C ILE A 90 4.97 -0.66 -10.92
N LEU A 91 4.03 -1.02 -10.05
CA LEU A 91 3.02 -0.08 -9.57
C LEU A 91 3.54 0.64 -8.32
N VAL A 92 3.52 1.97 -8.34
CA VAL A 92 4.02 2.80 -7.24
C VAL A 92 2.88 3.62 -6.65
N THR A 93 2.78 3.65 -5.32
CA THR A 93 1.94 4.62 -4.61
C THR A 93 2.74 5.21 -3.44
N ALA A 94 2.95 6.52 -3.44
CA ALA A 94 3.67 7.22 -2.39
C ALA A 94 3.06 8.61 -2.17
N HIS A 95 2.44 8.83 -1.02
CA HIS A 95 1.72 10.06 -0.71
C HIS A 95 1.53 10.31 0.79
N ARG A 96 2.08 9.45 1.67
CA ARG A 96 1.97 9.60 3.11
C ARG A 96 2.62 10.91 3.58
N ARG A 97 2.05 11.53 4.61
CA ARG A 97 2.53 12.82 5.15
C ARG A 97 3.97 12.73 5.64
N GLU A 98 4.34 11.61 6.26
CA GLU A 98 5.71 11.34 6.71
C GLU A 98 6.73 11.26 5.56
N ASN A 99 6.27 10.98 4.35
CA ASN A 99 7.13 10.89 3.16
C ASN A 99 7.25 12.22 2.39
N LEU A 100 6.51 13.27 2.75
CA LEU A 100 6.60 14.55 2.03
C LEU A 100 7.98 15.18 2.17
N GLY A 101 8.39 15.90 1.13
CA GLY A 101 9.71 16.58 1.08
C GLY A 101 10.84 15.64 0.66
N GLN A 102 11.93 15.60 1.45
CA GLN A 102 13.14 14.85 1.08
C GLN A 102 12.91 13.34 0.96
N PRO A 103 12.13 12.65 1.81
CA PRO A 103 11.83 11.24 1.65
C PRO A 103 11.18 10.91 0.30
N LEU A 104 10.20 11.70 -0.14
CA LEU A 104 9.56 11.50 -1.44
C LEU A 104 10.54 11.71 -2.60
N ARG A 105 11.41 12.72 -2.49
CA ARG A 105 12.47 12.94 -3.47
C ARG A 105 13.43 11.75 -3.54
N ASN A 106 13.80 11.17 -2.41
CA ASN A 106 14.64 9.96 -2.36
C ASN A 106 13.97 8.78 -3.06
N ILE A 107 12.66 8.59 -2.83
CA ILE A 107 11.86 7.58 -3.51
C ILE A 107 11.91 7.80 -5.03
N CYS A 108 11.62 9.01 -5.50
CA CYS A 108 11.64 9.33 -6.93
C CYS A 108 13.03 9.15 -7.55
N GLU A 109 14.10 9.54 -6.88
CA GLU A 109 15.48 9.30 -7.36
C GLU A 109 15.81 7.80 -7.43
N ALA A 110 15.34 7.00 -6.47
CA ALA A 110 15.51 5.55 -6.51
C ALA A 110 14.76 4.93 -7.72
N LEU A 111 13.54 5.38 -8.00
CA LEU A 111 12.76 4.94 -9.17
C LEU A 111 13.49 5.30 -10.48
N LYS A 112 14.04 6.50 -10.59
CA LYS A 112 14.86 6.95 -11.70
C LYS A 112 16.07 6.03 -11.93
N ILE A 113 16.80 5.69 -10.86
CA ILE A 113 17.94 4.75 -10.93
C ILE A 113 17.48 3.39 -11.44
N LEU A 114 16.34 2.86 -10.96
CA LEU A 114 15.79 1.58 -11.40
C LEU A 114 15.48 1.56 -12.89
N VAL A 115 14.84 2.60 -13.42
CA VAL A 115 14.52 2.68 -14.87
C VAL A 115 15.77 2.75 -15.71
N HIS A 116 16.79 3.48 -15.26
CA HIS A 116 18.08 3.54 -15.96
C HIS A 116 18.79 2.18 -15.98
N LYS A 117 18.83 1.52 -14.84
CA LYS A 117 19.57 0.27 -14.65
C LYS A 117 18.92 -0.92 -15.36
N TYR A 118 17.59 -0.93 -15.46
CA TYR A 118 16.84 -2.08 -15.97
C TYR A 118 15.92 -1.66 -17.15
N PRO A 119 16.33 -1.94 -18.40
CA PRO A 119 15.61 -1.49 -19.60
C PRO A 119 14.25 -2.18 -19.81
N ASN A 120 13.97 -3.28 -19.13
CA ASN A 120 12.71 -4.01 -19.18
C ASN A 120 11.71 -3.62 -18.10
N ILE A 121 12.02 -2.61 -17.25
CA ILE A 121 11.11 -2.08 -16.25
C ILE A 121 10.32 -0.92 -16.84
N GLU A 122 9.03 -0.91 -16.53
CA GLU A 122 8.14 0.23 -16.68
C GLU A 122 7.52 0.56 -15.31
N ILE A 123 7.39 1.82 -15.00
CA ILE A 123 6.82 2.31 -13.75
C ILE A 123 5.49 3.00 -14.04
N VAL A 124 4.46 2.61 -13.29
CA VAL A 124 3.18 3.32 -13.23
C VAL A 124 3.04 3.93 -11.85
N TYR A 125 2.90 5.24 -11.81
CA TYR A 125 2.72 5.95 -10.55
C TYR A 125 1.46 6.82 -10.63
N PRO A 126 0.31 6.34 -10.10
CA PRO A 126 -0.87 7.16 -9.86
C PRO A 126 -0.53 8.24 -8.82
N VAL A 127 -0.30 9.47 -9.29
CA VAL A 127 0.21 10.55 -8.45
C VAL A 127 -0.92 11.22 -7.69
N HIS A 128 -0.82 11.27 -6.37
CA HIS A 128 -1.79 11.92 -5.51
C HIS A 128 -1.96 13.41 -5.88
N LEU A 129 -3.19 13.94 -5.79
CA LEU A 129 -3.53 15.33 -6.19
C LEU A 129 -2.85 16.42 -5.35
N ASN A 130 -2.23 16.07 -4.22
CA ASN A 130 -1.49 17.03 -3.40
C ASN A 130 -0.35 17.65 -4.23
N PRO A 131 -0.28 19.00 -4.38
CA PRO A 131 0.77 19.69 -5.13
C PRO A 131 2.19 19.30 -4.67
N ALA A 132 2.41 19.14 -3.37
CA ALA A 132 3.70 18.74 -2.83
C ALA A 132 4.18 17.35 -3.28
N VAL A 133 3.25 16.48 -3.71
CA VAL A 133 3.59 15.17 -4.30
C VAL A 133 3.83 15.32 -5.80
N ARG A 134 2.92 16.02 -6.51
CA ARG A 134 3.00 16.21 -7.96
C ARG A 134 4.27 16.94 -8.39
N GLU A 135 4.59 18.04 -7.74
CA GLU A 135 5.78 18.84 -8.05
C GLU A 135 7.07 18.02 -7.99
N VAL A 136 7.24 17.20 -6.93
CA VAL A 136 8.43 16.35 -6.79
C VAL A 136 8.44 15.22 -7.82
N ALA A 137 7.30 14.57 -8.06
CA ALA A 137 7.20 13.50 -9.04
C ALA A 137 7.49 14.02 -10.46
N ASP A 138 6.88 15.13 -10.86
CA ASP A 138 7.08 15.72 -12.18
C ASP A 138 8.52 16.22 -12.38
N GLU A 139 9.10 16.89 -11.38
CA GLU A 139 10.48 17.40 -11.43
C GLU A 139 11.50 16.26 -11.64
N VAL A 140 11.35 15.16 -10.87
CA VAL A 140 12.37 14.09 -10.84
C VAL A 140 12.12 13.03 -11.91
N LEU A 141 10.86 12.74 -12.23
CA LEU A 141 10.45 11.61 -13.05
C LEU A 141 9.79 11.99 -14.38
N GLY A 142 9.30 13.20 -14.53
CA GLY A 142 8.45 13.60 -15.67
C GLY A 142 9.11 13.53 -17.06
N SER A 143 10.45 13.44 -17.13
CA SER A 143 11.19 13.33 -18.41
C SER A 143 11.48 11.88 -18.85
N PHE A 144 11.06 10.88 -18.07
CA PHE A 144 11.38 9.48 -18.34
C PHE A 144 10.25 8.77 -19.08
N GLU A 145 10.44 8.37 -20.34
CA GLU A 145 9.44 7.68 -21.16
C GLU A 145 8.85 6.42 -20.52
N ARG A 146 9.65 5.70 -19.70
CA ARG A 146 9.25 4.47 -19.03
C ARG A 146 8.73 4.68 -17.60
N VAL A 147 8.46 5.93 -17.23
CA VAL A 147 7.78 6.31 -16.00
C VAL A 147 6.49 7.04 -16.34
N HIS A 148 5.40 6.40 -16.05
CA HIS A 148 4.07 6.90 -16.36
C HIS A 148 3.46 7.53 -15.11
N LEU A 149 3.50 8.86 -15.03
CA LEU A 149 2.80 9.63 -14.01
C LEU A 149 1.37 9.81 -14.48
N ILE A 150 0.42 9.18 -13.80
CA ILE A 150 -1.00 9.21 -14.17
C ILE A 150 -1.85 9.81 -13.05
N ASP A 151 -3.09 10.12 -13.34
CA ASP A 151 -4.04 10.56 -12.32
C ASP A 151 -4.39 9.42 -11.34
N PRO A 152 -4.85 9.75 -10.12
CA PRO A 152 -5.30 8.75 -9.17
C PRO A 152 -6.36 7.82 -9.76
N LEU A 153 -6.21 6.53 -9.54
CA LEU A 153 -7.11 5.51 -10.03
C LEU A 153 -8.29 5.29 -9.07
N ASP A 154 -9.44 4.90 -9.61
CA ASP A 154 -10.49 4.33 -8.78
C ASP A 154 -10.09 2.93 -8.24
N VAL A 155 -10.83 2.44 -7.25
CA VAL A 155 -10.49 1.18 -6.57
C VAL A 155 -10.45 0.00 -7.54
N GLU A 156 -11.39 -0.07 -8.49
CA GLU A 156 -11.46 -1.17 -9.44
C GLU A 156 -10.26 -1.15 -10.40
N GLU A 157 -9.90 0.01 -10.93
CA GLU A 157 -8.71 0.15 -11.79
C GLU A 157 -7.41 -0.13 -11.03
N LEU A 158 -7.27 0.38 -9.80
CA LEU A 158 -6.10 0.12 -8.97
C LEU A 158 -5.91 -1.38 -8.70
N HIS A 159 -6.97 -2.08 -8.31
CA HIS A 159 -6.92 -3.52 -8.03
C HIS A 159 -6.55 -4.33 -9.28
N ASN A 160 -7.08 -3.98 -10.44
CA ASN A 160 -6.73 -4.68 -11.69
C ASN A 160 -5.32 -4.32 -12.20
N ALA A 161 -4.86 -3.07 -12.02
CA ALA A 161 -3.47 -2.69 -12.29
C ALA A 161 -2.51 -3.47 -11.36
N MET A 162 -2.84 -3.56 -10.08
CA MET A 162 -2.10 -4.34 -9.08
C MET A 162 -2.07 -5.83 -9.45
N ASN A 163 -3.20 -6.40 -9.90
CA ASN A 163 -3.26 -7.80 -10.34
C ASN A 163 -2.38 -8.08 -11.57
N ARG A 164 -2.17 -7.10 -12.46
CA ARG A 164 -1.35 -7.26 -13.67
C ARG A 164 0.12 -6.85 -13.49
N CYS A 165 0.44 -6.07 -12.47
CA CYS A 165 1.81 -5.60 -12.25
C CYS A 165 2.77 -6.75 -11.85
N TYR A 166 4.06 -6.49 -11.99
CA TYR A 166 5.12 -7.40 -11.55
C TYR A 166 5.33 -7.33 -10.03
N MET A 167 5.33 -6.11 -9.48
CA MET A 167 5.44 -5.86 -8.04
C MET A 167 4.86 -4.50 -7.68
N VAL A 168 4.64 -4.27 -6.40
CA VAL A 168 4.12 -3.02 -5.85
C VAL A 168 5.14 -2.36 -4.94
N LEU A 169 5.38 -1.08 -5.13
CA LEU A 169 6.11 -0.20 -4.21
C LEU A 169 5.09 0.75 -3.57
N THR A 170 4.96 0.74 -2.24
CA THR A 170 3.89 1.50 -1.60
C THR A 170 4.24 1.99 -0.20
N ASP A 171 3.71 3.16 0.17
CA ASP A 171 3.64 3.62 1.56
C ASP A 171 2.24 3.38 2.18
N SER A 172 1.29 2.81 1.43
CA SER A 172 -0.06 2.51 1.89
C SER A 172 -0.11 1.27 2.78
N GLY A 173 -0.81 1.36 3.92
CA GLY A 173 -1.04 0.21 4.79
C GLY A 173 -1.92 -0.87 4.14
N GLY A 174 -3.00 -0.51 3.44
CA GLY A 174 -3.91 -1.47 2.80
C GLY A 174 -3.24 -2.30 1.72
N LEU A 175 -2.48 -1.66 0.83
CA LEU A 175 -1.78 -2.35 -0.26
C LEU A 175 -0.76 -3.39 0.21
N GLN A 176 -0.27 -3.29 1.45
CA GLN A 176 0.59 -4.31 2.07
C GLN A 176 -0.13 -5.64 2.35
N GLU A 177 -1.47 -5.64 2.33
CA GLU A 177 -2.30 -6.84 2.46
C GLU A 177 -2.91 -7.24 1.11
N GLU A 178 -3.37 -6.26 0.35
CA GLU A 178 -4.06 -6.45 -0.94
C GLU A 178 -3.12 -7.06 -1.99
N ALA A 179 -1.92 -6.49 -2.17
CA ALA A 179 -1.01 -6.94 -3.21
C ALA A 179 -0.47 -8.38 -2.96
N PRO A 180 -0.05 -8.76 -1.73
CA PRO A 180 0.29 -10.15 -1.44
C PRO A 180 -0.86 -11.12 -1.66
N SER A 181 -2.11 -10.71 -1.40
CA SER A 181 -3.30 -11.53 -1.65
C SER A 181 -3.54 -11.82 -3.13
N LEU A 182 -2.99 -10.98 -4.02
CA LEU A 182 -2.94 -11.18 -5.46
C LEU A 182 -1.63 -11.85 -5.92
N GLY A 183 -0.81 -12.36 -5.00
CA GLY A 183 0.48 -12.99 -5.30
C GLY A 183 1.56 -12.00 -5.76
N LYS A 184 1.43 -10.70 -5.43
CA LYS A 184 2.40 -9.67 -5.84
C LYS A 184 3.37 -9.35 -4.72
N PRO A 185 4.69 -9.35 -4.98
CA PRO A 185 5.68 -8.88 -4.03
C PRO A 185 5.47 -7.39 -3.73
N VAL A 186 5.68 -7.01 -2.46
CA VAL A 186 5.53 -5.63 -2.00
C VAL A 186 6.82 -5.12 -1.39
N LEU A 187 7.22 -3.93 -1.80
CA LEU A 187 8.27 -3.15 -1.14
C LEU A 187 7.63 -1.93 -0.47
N VAL A 188 7.75 -1.87 0.86
CA VAL A 188 7.15 -0.81 1.67
C VAL A 188 8.12 0.37 1.76
N LEU A 189 7.67 1.51 1.25
CA LEU A 189 8.40 2.78 1.24
C LEU A 189 8.18 3.54 2.56
N ARG A 190 8.56 2.89 3.67
CA ARG A 190 8.46 3.40 5.04
C ARG A 190 9.56 2.80 5.90
N ASN A 191 9.83 3.40 7.05
CA ASN A 191 10.81 2.88 8.01
C ASN A 191 10.25 1.75 8.89
N GLU A 192 8.92 1.65 9.01
CA GLU A 192 8.22 0.64 9.82
C GLU A 192 6.87 0.26 9.20
N THR A 193 6.30 -0.85 9.69
CA THR A 193 4.96 -1.29 9.30
C THR A 193 4.20 -1.83 10.50
N GLU A 194 2.90 -1.59 10.53
CA GLU A 194 1.95 -2.19 11.47
C GLU A 194 1.52 -3.61 11.09
N ARG A 195 2.17 -4.22 10.08
CA ARG A 195 1.88 -5.57 9.53
C ARG A 195 3.12 -6.47 9.55
N PRO A 196 3.66 -6.77 10.74
CA PRO A 196 4.90 -7.54 10.87
C PRO A 196 4.77 -8.98 10.35
N GLU A 197 3.55 -9.52 10.29
CA GLU A 197 3.28 -10.88 9.79
C GLU A 197 3.61 -11.00 8.30
N ALA A 198 3.29 -9.99 7.49
CA ALA A 198 3.58 -9.97 6.06
C ALA A 198 5.09 -9.95 5.78
N VAL A 199 5.84 -9.24 6.62
CA VAL A 199 7.31 -9.23 6.58
C VAL A 199 7.88 -10.59 6.97
N LYS A 200 7.38 -11.21 8.06
CA LYS A 200 7.80 -12.55 8.49
C LYS A 200 7.46 -13.63 7.45
N ALA A 201 6.36 -13.49 6.74
CA ALA A 201 5.97 -14.38 5.65
C ALA A 201 6.82 -14.19 4.37
N GLY A 202 7.63 -13.13 4.29
CA GLY A 202 8.49 -12.85 3.14
C GLY A 202 7.76 -12.31 1.90
N THR A 203 6.49 -11.94 2.04
CA THR A 203 5.68 -11.36 0.95
C THR A 203 5.84 -9.85 0.85
N VAL A 204 6.33 -9.23 1.92
CA VAL A 204 6.54 -7.79 2.07
C VAL A 204 7.95 -7.55 2.59
N ALA A 205 8.65 -6.56 2.03
CA ALA A 205 9.93 -6.07 2.57
C ALA A 205 9.83 -4.56 2.86
N VAL A 206 10.45 -4.12 3.94
CA VAL A 206 10.53 -2.68 4.30
C VAL A 206 11.81 -2.13 3.71
N ALA A 207 11.71 -1.09 2.87
CA ALA A 207 12.86 -0.49 2.18
C ALA A 207 13.43 0.73 2.90
N GLY A 208 12.61 1.39 3.73
CA GLY A 208 12.93 2.72 4.24
C GLY A 208 12.66 3.84 3.23
N VAL A 209 13.01 5.07 3.59
CA VAL A 209 12.87 6.30 2.78
C VAL A 209 13.99 7.29 3.09
#